data_2fd654f08b18a7e615f7a0eecd27fe1b
#
_entry.id   2fd654f08b18a7e615f7a0eecd27fe1b
#
_cell.length_a   1.000
_cell.length_b   1.000
_cell.length_c   1.000
_cell.angle_alpha   90.00
_cell.angle_beta   90.00
_cell.angle_gamma   90.00
#
_symmetry.space_group_name_H-M   'P 1'
#
loop_
_entity.id
_entity.type
_entity.pdbx_description
1 polymer ?
#
loop_
_entity_poly.entity_id
_entity_poly.type
_entity_poly.pdbx_seq_one_letter_code
_entity_poly.pdbx_strand_id
1 'polypeptide(L)'
;MLDISIVSYTNTIPFLYGINSKFLHESLNLSLDYPSICANKILNNQVDIGLVPVTVLNRSPKIKIVTDYCISAKDEVWTVCLFSDVPIEKIKKIYLDYQSNTSVSLLKILLKDYWKINPELITANPGYESSIKAEVAGLVIGDRVFELEKKYFFKYDLSYFWHKMTGLPFVFAVWASNTDISKDAMIDFNASLKYGVENINQAIDSQYKGDYDKLLISRYLNKKISYNLDDEK
;
A
#
# COMPACT_ATOMS: atom_id res chain seq x y z
N MET A 1 10.34 -22.09 -11.25
CA MET A 1 9.03 -21.53 -10.82
C MET A 1 9.32 -20.59 -9.67
N LEU A 2 8.85 -19.36 -9.74
CA LEU A 2 9.01 -18.37 -8.67
C LEU A 2 7.74 -18.27 -7.84
N ASP A 3 7.88 -18.30 -6.51
CA ASP A 3 6.78 -18.06 -5.58
C ASP A 3 6.69 -16.57 -5.27
N ILE A 4 5.54 -15.96 -5.56
CA ILE A 4 5.33 -14.51 -5.43
C ILE A 4 4.14 -14.21 -4.53
N SER A 5 4.32 -13.29 -3.59
CA SER A 5 3.24 -12.72 -2.77
C SER A 5 2.99 -11.27 -3.15
N ILE A 6 1.76 -10.95 -3.51
CA ILE A 6 1.34 -9.59 -3.86
C ILE A 6 0.14 -9.16 -3.01
N VAL A 7 0.07 -7.88 -2.71
CA VAL A 7 -1.03 -7.29 -1.95
C VAL A 7 -2.33 -7.35 -2.75
N SER A 8 -3.43 -7.74 -2.09
CA SER A 8 -4.75 -7.94 -2.69
C SER A 8 -5.61 -6.67 -2.75
N TYR A 9 -5.02 -5.49 -2.95
CA TYR A 9 -5.74 -4.22 -3.08
C TYR A 9 -5.84 -3.74 -4.53
N THR A 10 -6.79 -2.86 -4.81
CA THR A 10 -7.01 -2.25 -6.12
C THR A 10 -5.73 -1.62 -6.70
N ASN A 11 -4.85 -1.06 -5.88
CA ASN A 11 -3.60 -0.43 -6.35
C ASN A 11 -2.58 -1.39 -6.96
N THR A 12 -2.76 -2.69 -6.82
CA THR A 12 -1.88 -3.71 -7.43
C THR A 12 -2.41 -4.28 -8.74
N ILE A 13 -3.61 -3.90 -9.17
CA ILE A 13 -4.23 -4.36 -10.42
C ILE A 13 -3.29 -4.21 -11.63
N PRO A 14 -2.57 -3.09 -11.83
CA PRO A 14 -1.63 -2.98 -12.94
C PRO A 14 -0.52 -4.04 -12.88
N PHE A 15 0.05 -4.29 -11.71
CA PHE A 15 1.07 -5.32 -11.53
C PHE A 15 0.52 -6.72 -11.84
N LEU A 16 -0.67 -7.04 -11.30
CA LEU A 16 -1.33 -8.31 -11.56
C LEU A 16 -1.60 -8.53 -13.07
N TYR A 17 -2.05 -7.47 -13.74
CA TYR A 17 -2.28 -7.51 -15.18
C TYR A 17 -0.99 -7.81 -15.95
N GLY A 18 0.10 -7.15 -15.61
CA GLY A 18 1.39 -7.38 -16.22
C GLY A 18 1.94 -8.80 -15.95
N ILE A 19 1.88 -9.25 -14.69
CA ILE A 19 2.33 -10.59 -14.27
C ILE A 19 1.52 -11.69 -14.97
N ASN A 20 0.22 -11.53 -15.11
CA ASN A 20 -0.67 -12.47 -15.80
C ASN A 20 -0.57 -12.38 -17.34
N SER A 21 0.30 -11.52 -17.87
CA SER A 21 0.57 -11.43 -19.30
C SER A 21 1.33 -12.65 -19.81
N LYS A 22 1.45 -12.77 -21.14
CA LYS A 22 2.16 -13.88 -21.82
C LYS A 22 3.63 -14.05 -21.43
N PHE A 23 4.24 -13.03 -20.77
CA PHE A 23 5.68 -13.04 -20.52
C PHE A 23 6.10 -13.99 -19.39
N LEU A 24 5.26 -14.18 -18.35
CA LEU A 24 5.64 -14.97 -17.18
C LEU A 24 4.59 -15.98 -16.70
N HIS A 25 3.45 -16.06 -17.35
CA HIS A 25 2.29 -16.82 -16.87
C HIS A 25 2.56 -18.29 -16.49
N GLU A 26 3.47 -18.95 -17.19
CA GLU A 26 3.76 -20.37 -16.99
C GLU A 26 4.82 -20.67 -15.92
N SER A 27 5.50 -19.62 -15.41
CA SER A 27 6.67 -19.76 -14.52
C SER A 27 6.44 -19.26 -13.10
N LEU A 28 5.24 -18.79 -12.75
CA LEU A 28 4.95 -18.15 -11.48
C LEU A 28 3.89 -18.89 -10.67
N ASN A 29 4.09 -18.94 -9.35
CA ASN A 29 3.07 -19.25 -8.37
C ASN A 29 2.74 -17.96 -7.61
N LEU A 30 1.53 -17.43 -7.78
CA LEU A 30 1.13 -16.12 -7.28
C LEU A 30 0.11 -16.25 -6.16
N SER A 31 0.38 -15.64 -5.01
CA SER A 31 -0.55 -15.51 -3.89
C SER A 31 -0.98 -14.06 -3.68
N LEU A 32 -2.28 -13.86 -3.41
CA LEU A 32 -2.89 -12.57 -3.06
C LEU A 32 -3.06 -12.49 -1.55
N ASP A 33 -2.39 -11.54 -0.92
CA ASP A 33 -2.27 -11.48 0.54
C ASP A 33 -2.52 -10.05 1.06
N TYR A 34 -2.74 -9.89 2.37
CA TYR A 34 -2.64 -8.57 3.00
C TYR A 34 -1.16 -8.17 3.17
N PRO A 35 -0.85 -6.86 3.27
CA PRO A 35 0.53 -6.38 3.40
C PRO A 35 1.31 -7.03 4.55
N SER A 36 0.66 -7.28 5.69
CA SER A 36 1.28 -7.95 6.83
C SER A 36 1.61 -9.42 6.56
N ILE A 37 0.81 -10.10 5.73
CA ILE A 37 1.06 -11.50 5.31
C ILE A 37 2.20 -11.54 4.29
N CYS A 38 2.22 -10.65 3.29
CA CYS A 38 3.35 -10.53 2.35
C CYS A 38 4.68 -10.33 3.12
N ALA A 39 4.67 -9.44 4.12
CA ALA A 39 5.81 -9.20 4.99
C ALA A 39 6.28 -10.47 5.71
N ASN A 40 5.35 -11.22 6.29
CA ASN A 40 5.67 -12.47 7.02
C ASN A 40 6.20 -13.56 6.08
N LYS A 41 5.63 -13.70 4.88
CA LYS A 41 6.08 -14.68 3.89
C LYS A 41 7.53 -14.44 3.47
N ILE A 42 7.92 -13.20 3.16
CA ILE A 42 9.31 -12.85 2.83
C ILE A 42 10.25 -13.10 4.02
N LEU A 43 9.87 -12.66 5.22
CA LEU A 43 10.70 -12.84 6.42
C LEU A 43 10.95 -14.31 6.76
N ASN A 44 10.01 -15.20 6.43
CA ASN A 44 10.07 -16.64 6.74
C ASN A 44 10.50 -17.49 5.52
N ASN A 45 11.01 -16.90 4.44
CA ASN A 45 11.44 -17.60 3.22
C ASN A 45 10.34 -18.49 2.61
N GLN A 46 9.08 -18.04 2.66
CA GLN A 46 7.92 -18.76 2.11
C GLN A 46 7.61 -18.35 0.67
N VAL A 47 8.21 -17.27 0.19
CA VAL A 47 8.12 -16.78 -1.19
C VAL A 47 9.48 -16.21 -1.61
N ASP A 48 9.75 -16.22 -2.91
CA ASP A 48 10.98 -15.69 -3.50
C ASP A 48 10.91 -14.18 -3.64
N ILE A 49 9.76 -13.63 -4.08
CA ILE A 49 9.51 -12.21 -4.28
C ILE A 49 8.22 -11.81 -3.56
N GLY A 50 8.23 -10.66 -2.90
CA GLY A 50 7.04 -10.10 -2.28
C GLY A 50 6.88 -8.61 -2.54
N LEU A 51 5.63 -8.17 -2.80
CA LEU A 51 5.28 -6.75 -2.67
C LEU A 51 5.04 -6.46 -1.19
N VAL A 52 6.05 -5.94 -0.52
CA VAL A 52 6.08 -5.83 0.94
C VAL A 52 6.05 -4.39 1.43
N PRO A 53 5.47 -4.13 2.62
CA PRO A 53 5.60 -2.84 3.28
C PRO A 53 7.06 -2.40 3.40
N VAL A 54 7.38 -1.16 3.07
CA VAL A 54 8.77 -0.65 3.07
C VAL A 54 9.48 -0.85 4.43
N THR A 55 8.73 -0.87 5.51
CA THR A 55 9.26 -1.13 6.86
C THR A 55 9.88 -2.50 7.06
N VAL A 56 9.64 -3.45 6.14
CA VAL A 56 10.24 -4.80 6.17
C VAL A 56 11.75 -4.75 5.90
N LEU A 57 12.21 -3.79 5.10
CA LEU A 57 13.62 -3.62 4.75
C LEU A 57 14.52 -3.45 6.00
N ASN A 58 13.99 -2.84 7.06
CA ASN A 58 14.72 -2.63 8.31
C ASN A 58 14.73 -3.87 9.24
N ARG A 59 14.01 -4.94 8.88
CA ARG A 59 13.92 -6.15 9.72
C ARG A 59 14.98 -7.19 9.43
N SER A 60 15.57 -7.17 8.24
CA SER A 60 16.63 -8.09 7.86
C SER A 60 17.53 -7.48 6.78
N PRO A 61 18.87 -7.48 6.95
CA PRO A 61 19.80 -7.00 5.93
C PRO A 61 19.85 -7.89 4.67
N LYS A 62 19.23 -9.07 4.72
CA LYS A 62 19.14 -9.97 3.56
C LYS A 62 18.05 -9.53 2.58
N ILE A 63 17.05 -8.79 3.06
CA ILE A 63 15.94 -8.33 2.21
C ILE A 63 16.41 -7.14 1.38
N LYS A 64 16.34 -7.28 0.06
CA LYS A 64 16.75 -6.27 -0.90
C LYS A 64 15.59 -5.94 -1.83
N ILE A 65 15.51 -4.67 -2.24
CA ILE A 65 14.63 -4.23 -3.33
C ILE A 65 15.15 -4.85 -4.63
N VAL A 66 14.26 -5.42 -5.44
CA VAL A 66 14.63 -6.20 -6.63
C VAL A 66 14.03 -5.67 -7.93
N THR A 67 13.24 -4.59 -7.89
CA THR A 67 12.60 -4.00 -9.09
C THR A 67 12.63 -2.49 -9.05
N ASP A 68 12.37 -1.85 -10.21
CA ASP A 68 12.22 -0.39 -10.35
C ASP A 68 10.76 0.07 -10.09
N TYR A 69 9.95 -0.75 -9.41
CA TYR A 69 8.54 -0.50 -9.18
C TYR A 69 8.18 -0.59 -7.70
N CYS A 70 7.22 0.25 -7.31
CA CYS A 70 6.73 0.36 -5.93
C CYS A 70 5.25 0.76 -5.91
N ILE A 71 4.67 0.80 -4.72
CA ILE A 71 3.43 1.54 -4.45
C ILE A 71 3.80 2.77 -3.64
N SER A 72 3.64 3.94 -4.23
CA SER A 72 3.97 5.23 -3.61
C SER A 72 2.96 6.31 -4.00
N ALA A 73 3.05 7.47 -3.36
CA ALA A 73 2.31 8.66 -3.74
C ALA A 73 3.18 9.92 -3.54
N LYS A 74 3.00 10.92 -4.42
CA LYS A 74 3.70 12.21 -4.30
C LYS A 74 2.96 13.20 -3.39
N ASP A 75 1.65 13.08 -3.31
CA ASP A 75 0.75 13.94 -2.53
C ASP A 75 -0.30 13.06 -1.85
N GLU A 76 -1.60 13.24 -2.12
CA GLU A 76 -2.64 12.36 -1.60
C GLU A 76 -2.54 10.95 -2.20
N VAL A 77 -2.71 9.92 -1.38
CA VAL A 77 -2.83 8.51 -1.80
C VAL A 77 -4.28 8.04 -1.88
N TRP A 78 -5.20 8.73 -1.24
CA TRP A 78 -6.63 8.45 -1.07
C TRP A 78 -6.96 7.23 -0.20
N THR A 79 -6.12 6.22 -0.16
CA THR A 79 -6.39 4.92 0.47
C THR A 79 -5.56 4.63 1.72
N VAL A 80 -4.99 5.66 2.35
CA VAL A 80 -4.34 5.57 3.68
C VAL A 80 -4.74 6.80 4.48
N CYS A 81 -5.83 6.69 5.24
CA CYS A 81 -6.47 7.84 5.86
C CYS A 81 -6.80 7.61 7.34
N LEU A 82 -6.66 8.67 8.12
CA LEU A 82 -7.20 8.76 9.46
C LEU A 82 -8.60 9.41 9.37
N PHE A 83 -9.63 8.71 9.84
CA PHE A 83 -11.01 9.19 9.89
C PHE A 83 -11.40 9.59 11.30
N SER A 84 -12.18 10.67 11.43
CA SER A 84 -12.66 11.20 12.70
C SER A 84 -13.94 12.02 12.56
N ASP A 85 -14.75 12.05 13.61
CA ASP A 85 -15.89 13.00 13.74
C ASP A 85 -15.47 14.35 14.30
N VAL A 86 -14.26 14.47 14.85
CA VAL A 86 -13.74 15.70 15.44
C VAL A 86 -12.41 16.10 14.78
N PRO A 87 -12.04 17.39 14.85
CA PRO A 87 -10.76 17.84 14.32
C PRO A 87 -9.57 17.18 15.07
N ILE A 88 -8.41 17.14 14.39
CA ILE A 88 -7.24 16.36 14.81
C ILE A 88 -6.80 16.61 16.26
N GLU A 89 -6.85 17.83 16.72
CA GLU A 89 -6.46 18.25 18.08
C GLU A 89 -7.42 17.81 19.17
N LYS A 90 -8.63 17.36 18.81
CA LYS A 90 -9.62 16.83 19.75
C LYS A 90 -9.64 15.30 19.84
N ILE A 91 -8.84 14.62 19.01
CA ILE A 91 -8.77 13.17 19.00
C ILE A 91 -8.06 12.68 20.29
N LYS A 92 -8.70 11.80 21.04
CA LYS A 92 -8.15 11.18 22.26
C LYS A 92 -7.67 9.76 22.06
N LYS A 93 -8.27 9.03 21.11
CA LYS A 93 -7.94 7.63 20.84
C LYS A 93 -7.89 7.39 19.34
N ILE A 94 -6.99 6.51 18.90
CA ILE A 94 -6.88 6.12 17.50
C ILE A 94 -6.77 4.60 17.41
N TYR A 95 -7.69 3.97 16.68
CA TYR A 95 -7.54 2.60 16.22
C TYR A 95 -6.50 2.50 15.13
N LEU A 96 -5.49 1.64 15.31
CA LEU A 96 -4.42 1.37 14.35
C LEU A 96 -4.80 0.19 13.47
N ASP A 97 -4.81 0.39 12.15
CA ASP A 97 -5.14 -0.65 11.18
C ASP A 97 -4.24 -1.89 11.34
N TYR A 98 -4.84 -3.07 11.37
CA TYR A 98 -4.15 -4.36 11.57
C TYR A 98 -3.46 -4.88 10.30
N GLN A 99 -3.71 -4.28 9.14
CA GLN A 99 -3.21 -4.78 7.85
C GLN A 99 -1.87 -4.17 7.44
N SER A 100 -1.46 -2.99 7.98
CA SER A 100 -0.26 -2.30 7.53
C SER A 100 0.58 -1.67 8.63
N ASN A 101 1.76 -2.22 8.85
CA ASN A 101 2.76 -1.63 9.75
C ASN A 101 3.34 -0.32 9.20
N THR A 102 3.47 -0.16 7.88
CA THR A 102 3.98 1.08 7.25
C THR A 102 3.07 2.26 7.56
N SER A 103 1.76 2.10 7.36
CA SER A 103 0.77 3.16 7.61
C SER A 103 0.69 3.52 9.09
N VAL A 104 0.80 2.54 9.98
CA VAL A 104 0.89 2.77 11.43
C VAL A 104 2.15 3.55 11.80
N SER A 105 3.29 3.22 11.20
CA SER A 105 4.55 3.95 11.44
C SER A 105 4.47 5.38 10.94
N LEU A 106 3.92 5.60 9.73
CA LEU A 106 3.69 6.93 9.18
C LEU A 106 2.76 7.75 10.08
N LEU A 107 1.64 7.18 10.53
CA LEU A 107 0.74 7.87 11.46
C LEU A 107 1.47 8.30 12.73
N LYS A 108 2.27 7.43 13.35
CA LYS A 108 3.03 7.76 14.58
C LYS A 108 4.01 8.91 14.36
N ILE A 109 4.69 8.95 13.21
CA ILE A 109 5.57 10.07 12.85
C ILE A 109 4.76 11.35 12.72
N LEU A 110 3.64 11.35 11.99
CA LEU A 110 2.80 12.53 11.80
C LEU A 110 2.18 13.03 13.12
N LEU A 111 1.74 12.14 14.01
CA LEU A 111 1.24 12.50 15.33
C LEU A 111 2.30 13.23 16.14
N LYS A 112 3.53 12.73 16.14
CA LYS A 112 4.64 13.28 16.91
C LYS A 112 5.21 14.57 16.31
N ASP A 113 5.54 14.54 15.00
CA ASP A 113 6.42 15.54 14.40
C ASP A 113 5.64 16.63 13.64
N TYR A 114 4.45 16.33 13.14
CA TYR A 114 3.61 17.27 12.39
C TYR A 114 2.46 17.83 13.24
N TRP A 115 1.54 16.98 13.71
CA TRP A 115 0.37 17.40 14.48
C TRP A 115 0.67 17.71 15.95
N LYS A 116 1.75 17.13 16.50
CA LYS A 116 2.23 17.31 17.89
C LYS A 116 1.16 17.01 18.94
N ILE A 117 0.43 15.91 18.72
CA ILE A 117 -0.59 15.38 19.62
C ILE A 117 -0.20 13.97 20.06
N ASN A 118 -0.70 13.54 21.22
CA ASN A 118 -0.38 12.23 21.80
C ASN A 118 -1.65 11.49 22.25
N PRO A 119 -2.52 11.04 21.32
CA PRO A 119 -3.69 10.24 21.65
C PRO A 119 -3.30 8.82 22.10
N GLU A 120 -4.22 8.14 22.78
CA GLU A 120 -4.11 6.70 23.06
C GLU A 120 -4.16 5.92 21.75
N LEU A 121 -3.18 5.02 21.51
CA LEU A 121 -3.12 4.19 20.31
C LEU A 121 -3.56 2.76 20.63
N ILE A 122 -4.58 2.25 19.94
CA ILE A 122 -5.19 0.95 20.16
C ILE A 122 -5.03 0.08 18.92
N THR A 123 -4.43 -1.10 19.05
CA THR A 123 -4.38 -2.07 17.96
C THR A 123 -5.80 -2.52 17.61
N ALA A 124 -6.19 -2.37 16.36
CA ALA A 124 -7.53 -2.69 15.92
C ALA A 124 -7.69 -4.18 15.54
N ASN A 125 -8.91 -4.68 15.71
CA ASN A 125 -9.37 -5.95 15.14
C ASN A 125 -10.30 -5.67 13.94
N PRO A 126 -10.55 -6.65 13.05
CA PRO A 126 -11.50 -6.49 11.95
C PRO A 126 -12.86 -5.94 12.43
N GLY A 127 -13.42 -4.98 11.69
CA GLY A 127 -14.71 -4.36 12.01
C GLY A 127 -14.63 -3.14 12.95
N TYR A 128 -13.42 -2.71 13.34
CA TYR A 128 -13.21 -1.54 14.21
C TYR A 128 -13.73 -0.23 13.60
N GLU A 129 -13.94 -0.16 12.29
CA GLU A 129 -14.43 1.01 11.59
C GLU A 129 -15.77 1.51 12.16
N SER A 130 -16.60 0.61 12.66
CA SER A 130 -17.87 0.94 13.34
C SER A 130 -17.69 1.63 14.69
N SER A 131 -16.50 1.54 15.28
CA SER A 131 -16.13 2.13 16.57
C SER A 131 -15.52 3.54 16.45
N ILE A 132 -15.29 4.01 15.21
CA ILE A 132 -14.84 5.38 14.95
C ILE A 132 -16.03 6.32 15.21
N LYS A 133 -15.97 7.09 16.29
CA LYS A 133 -17.04 8.03 16.69
C LYS A 133 -16.56 8.97 17.77
N ALA A 134 -17.18 10.15 17.87
CA ALA A 134 -16.84 11.20 18.86
C ALA A 134 -15.33 11.50 18.83
N GLU A 135 -14.61 11.40 19.94
CA GLU A 135 -13.16 11.67 20.05
C GLU A 135 -12.28 10.46 19.71
N VAL A 136 -12.87 9.38 19.13
CA VAL A 136 -12.18 8.17 18.71
C VAL A 136 -12.05 8.15 17.20
N ALA A 137 -10.82 8.21 16.71
CA ALA A 137 -10.48 8.12 15.29
C ALA A 137 -10.02 6.71 14.89
N GLY A 138 -9.90 6.46 13.60
CA GLY A 138 -9.35 5.20 13.07
C GLY A 138 -8.50 5.42 11.82
N LEU A 139 -7.30 4.84 11.83
CA LEU A 139 -6.49 4.69 10.64
C LEU A 139 -7.08 3.55 9.82
N VAL A 140 -7.48 3.84 8.58
CA VAL A 140 -8.04 2.85 7.65
C VAL A 140 -7.23 2.85 6.37
N ILE A 141 -6.94 1.64 5.84
CA ILE A 141 -6.18 1.49 4.62
C ILE A 141 -6.88 0.62 3.57
N GLY A 142 -6.36 0.73 2.34
CA GLY A 142 -6.83 -0.02 1.19
C GLY A 142 -8.23 0.39 0.75
N ASP A 143 -8.90 -0.49 0.03
CA ASP A 143 -10.17 -0.19 -0.64
C ASP A 143 -11.32 0.17 0.31
N ARG A 144 -11.24 -0.25 1.59
CA ARG A 144 -12.19 0.13 2.66
C ARG A 144 -12.33 1.64 2.85
N VAL A 145 -11.30 2.41 2.49
CA VAL A 145 -11.34 3.88 2.58
C VAL A 145 -12.42 4.49 1.71
N PHE A 146 -12.67 3.93 0.52
CA PHE A 146 -13.72 4.43 -0.39
C PHE A 146 -15.13 4.35 0.21
N GLU A 147 -15.40 3.33 1.05
CA GLU A 147 -16.70 3.18 1.74
C GLU A 147 -16.92 4.22 2.83
N LEU A 148 -15.82 4.71 3.42
CA LEU A 148 -15.85 5.59 4.58
C LEU A 148 -15.81 7.08 4.23
N GLU A 149 -15.46 7.42 2.99
CA GLU A 149 -15.19 8.81 2.58
C GLU A 149 -16.35 9.77 2.86
N LYS A 150 -17.59 9.29 2.81
CA LYS A 150 -18.79 10.11 3.05
C LYS A 150 -19.36 9.98 4.47
N LYS A 151 -18.73 9.15 5.34
CA LYS A 151 -19.26 8.86 6.67
C LYS A 151 -18.76 9.80 7.76
N TYR A 152 -17.56 10.38 7.57
CA TYR A 152 -16.89 11.17 8.60
C TYR A 152 -16.65 12.59 8.15
N PHE A 153 -16.70 13.54 9.11
CA PHE A 153 -16.44 14.95 8.82
C PHE A 153 -14.98 15.23 8.50
N PHE A 154 -14.07 14.48 9.13
CA PHE A 154 -12.64 14.69 8.97
C PHE A 154 -11.98 13.45 8.38
N LYS A 155 -11.26 13.66 7.29
CA LYS A 155 -10.41 12.69 6.60
C LYS A 155 -9.02 13.30 6.47
N TYR A 156 -8.03 12.64 7.04
CA TYR A 156 -6.63 13.05 6.96
C TYR A 156 -5.87 12.02 6.15
N ASP A 157 -5.52 12.35 4.91
CA ASP A 157 -4.69 11.52 4.04
C ASP A 157 -3.24 11.57 4.52
N LEU A 158 -2.68 10.45 4.95
CA LEU A 158 -1.36 10.45 5.58
C LEU A 158 -0.23 10.80 4.60
N SER A 159 -0.37 10.45 3.32
CA SER A 159 0.62 10.80 2.29
C SER A 159 0.65 12.31 2.04
N TYR A 160 -0.51 12.96 2.00
CA TYR A 160 -0.61 14.42 1.89
C TYR A 160 0.12 15.12 3.04
N PHE A 161 -0.12 14.67 4.28
CA PHE A 161 0.52 15.30 5.45
C PHE A 161 2.02 14.99 5.53
N TRP A 162 2.45 13.81 5.08
CA TRP A 162 3.86 13.51 4.90
C TRP A 162 4.51 14.49 3.92
N HIS A 163 3.91 14.68 2.75
CA HIS A 163 4.42 15.62 1.75
C HIS A 163 4.45 17.06 2.28
N LYS A 164 3.40 17.49 3.00
CA LYS A 164 3.37 18.81 3.66
C LYS A 164 4.51 19.00 4.67
N MET A 165 4.87 17.96 5.39
CA MET A 165 5.93 17.99 6.41
C MET A 165 7.33 17.95 5.81
N THR A 166 7.54 17.15 4.77
CA THR A 166 8.88 16.80 4.28
C THR A 166 9.22 17.31 2.89
N GLY A 167 8.21 17.60 2.06
CA GLY A 167 8.37 17.87 0.63
C GLY A 167 8.61 16.62 -0.22
N LEU A 168 8.68 15.42 0.39
CA LEU A 168 9.04 14.16 -0.27
C LEU A 168 7.82 13.31 -0.61
N PRO A 169 7.88 12.44 -1.64
CA PRO A 169 6.91 11.37 -1.84
C PRO A 169 6.98 10.35 -0.70
N PHE A 170 5.93 9.53 -0.54
CA PHE A 170 5.92 8.44 0.44
C PHE A 170 5.81 7.09 -0.27
N VAL A 171 6.73 6.16 0.03
CA VAL A 171 6.73 4.78 -0.47
C VAL A 171 6.06 3.88 0.56
N PHE A 172 4.97 3.22 0.17
CA PHE A 172 4.21 2.31 1.02
C PHE A 172 4.71 0.87 0.94
N ALA A 173 4.95 0.40 -0.28
CA ALA A 173 5.40 -0.96 -0.53
C ALA A 173 6.40 -1.02 -1.69
N VAL A 174 7.32 -1.97 -1.60
CA VAL A 174 8.35 -2.25 -2.61
C VAL A 174 8.37 -3.74 -2.94
N TRP A 175 8.81 -4.08 -4.13
CA TRP A 175 9.12 -5.45 -4.49
C TRP A 175 10.47 -5.83 -3.91
N ALA A 176 10.48 -6.84 -3.06
CA ALA A 176 11.67 -7.27 -2.36
C ALA A 176 11.84 -8.80 -2.39
N SER A 177 13.08 -9.22 -2.25
CA SER A 177 13.49 -10.62 -2.12
C SER A 177 14.54 -10.75 -1.02
N ASN A 178 14.62 -11.92 -0.40
CA ASN A 178 15.68 -12.33 0.53
C ASN A 178 16.53 -13.48 -0.04
N THR A 179 16.29 -13.86 -1.31
CA THR A 179 17.02 -14.89 -2.06
C THR A 179 17.65 -14.27 -3.32
N ASP A 180 18.66 -14.96 -3.85
CA ASP A 180 19.23 -14.58 -5.13
C ASP A 180 18.37 -15.14 -6.28
N ILE A 181 17.84 -14.24 -7.09
CA ILE A 181 17.02 -14.56 -8.26
C ILE A 181 17.87 -14.37 -9.52
N SER A 182 17.69 -15.21 -10.53
CA SER A 182 18.43 -15.09 -11.78
C SER A 182 18.16 -13.75 -12.46
N LYS A 183 19.18 -13.19 -13.11
CA LYS A 183 19.07 -11.90 -13.82
C LYS A 183 17.98 -11.93 -14.89
N ASP A 184 17.89 -13.03 -15.63
CA ASP A 184 16.91 -13.18 -16.71
C ASP A 184 15.48 -13.16 -16.16
N ALA A 185 15.21 -13.88 -15.06
CA ALA A 185 13.91 -13.84 -14.38
C ALA A 185 13.56 -12.45 -13.88
N MET A 186 14.55 -11.68 -13.37
CA MET A 186 14.32 -10.30 -12.91
C MET A 186 14.08 -9.33 -14.06
N ILE A 187 14.74 -9.50 -15.20
CA ILE A 187 14.49 -8.71 -16.42
C ILE A 187 13.04 -8.93 -16.88
N ASP A 188 12.62 -10.18 -16.98
CA ASP A 188 11.26 -10.54 -17.40
C ASP A 188 10.22 -10.05 -16.38
N PHE A 189 10.50 -10.18 -15.10
CA PHE A 189 9.61 -9.68 -14.04
C PHE A 189 9.43 -8.16 -14.12
N ASN A 190 10.53 -7.39 -14.20
CA ASN A 190 10.46 -5.94 -14.40
C ASN A 190 9.71 -5.55 -15.68
N ALA A 191 9.93 -6.27 -16.78
CA ALA A 191 9.22 -6.04 -18.03
C ALA A 191 7.70 -6.26 -17.89
N SER A 192 7.30 -7.29 -17.13
CA SER A 192 5.89 -7.56 -16.86
C SER A 192 5.25 -6.45 -16.00
N LEU A 193 5.93 -5.97 -14.96
CA LEU A 193 5.46 -4.87 -14.13
C LEU A 193 5.31 -3.58 -14.96
N LYS A 194 6.32 -3.28 -15.80
CA LYS A 194 6.29 -2.17 -16.75
C LYS A 194 5.06 -2.22 -17.64
N TYR A 195 4.85 -3.37 -18.28
CA TYR A 195 3.70 -3.57 -19.17
C TYR A 195 2.39 -3.29 -18.45
N GLY A 196 2.23 -3.77 -17.22
CA GLY A 196 1.02 -3.52 -16.44
C GLY A 196 0.81 -2.04 -16.10
N VAL A 197 1.87 -1.33 -15.72
CA VAL A 197 1.82 0.10 -15.40
C VAL A 197 1.55 0.97 -16.63
N GLU A 198 2.08 0.59 -17.79
CA GLU A 198 1.82 1.29 -19.05
C GLU A 198 0.40 1.04 -19.59
N ASN A 199 -0.31 0.03 -19.08
CA ASN A 199 -1.63 -0.40 -19.54
C ASN A 199 -2.69 -0.40 -18.43
N ILE A 200 -2.68 0.59 -17.52
CA ILE A 200 -3.57 0.67 -16.35
C ILE A 200 -5.05 0.56 -16.71
N ASN A 201 -5.51 1.23 -17.77
CA ASN A 201 -6.92 1.20 -18.14
C ASN A 201 -7.35 -0.19 -18.63
N GLN A 202 -6.52 -0.88 -19.41
CA GLN A 202 -6.75 -2.27 -19.82
C GLN A 202 -6.73 -3.22 -18.62
N ALA A 203 -5.84 -2.97 -17.66
CA ALA A 203 -5.78 -3.71 -16.40
C ALA A 203 -7.09 -3.57 -15.60
N ILE A 204 -7.62 -2.35 -15.48
CA ILE A 204 -8.91 -2.09 -14.83
C ILE A 204 -10.04 -2.83 -15.57
N ASP A 205 -10.11 -2.71 -16.89
CA ASP A 205 -11.19 -3.32 -17.68
C ASP A 205 -11.23 -4.84 -17.57
N SER A 206 -10.07 -5.48 -17.50
CA SER A 206 -9.94 -6.93 -17.46
C SER A 206 -10.00 -7.53 -16.05
N GLN A 207 -9.48 -6.84 -15.04
CA GLN A 207 -9.25 -7.45 -13.73
C GLN A 207 -10.03 -6.81 -12.57
N TYR A 208 -10.49 -5.56 -12.72
CA TYR A 208 -11.24 -4.93 -11.64
C TYR A 208 -12.65 -5.53 -11.53
N LYS A 209 -12.96 -6.11 -10.36
CA LYS A 209 -14.24 -6.75 -10.05
C LYS A 209 -14.93 -6.13 -8.83
N GLY A 210 -14.45 -4.97 -8.37
CA GLY A 210 -15.06 -4.28 -7.23
C GLY A 210 -16.30 -3.49 -7.62
N ASP A 211 -17.01 -3.00 -6.60
CA ASP A 211 -18.30 -2.31 -6.74
C ASP A 211 -18.20 -0.81 -7.02
N TYR A 212 -16.98 -0.24 -7.02
CA TYR A 212 -16.79 1.18 -7.27
C TYR A 212 -16.76 1.50 -8.76
N ASP A 213 -17.19 2.72 -9.09
CA ASP A 213 -17.13 3.23 -10.46
C ASP A 213 -15.71 3.11 -11.05
N LYS A 214 -15.60 2.52 -12.23
CA LYS A 214 -14.32 2.37 -12.95
C LYS A 214 -13.64 3.71 -13.22
N LEU A 215 -14.38 4.81 -13.38
CA LEU A 215 -13.79 6.16 -13.53
C LEU A 215 -13.09 6.61 -12.23
N LEU A 216 -13.68 6.33 -11.07
CA LEU A 216 -13.04 6.58 -9.78
C LEU A 216 -11.73 5.80 -9.66
N ILE A 217 -11.77 4.50 -9.98
CA ILE A 217 -10.59 3.62 -9.93
C ILE A 217 -9.52 4.06 -10.92
N SER A 218 -9.91 4.43 -12.14
CA SER A 218 -8.98 4.95 -13.14
C SER A 218 -8.30 6.24 -12.66
N ARG A 219 -9.05 7.17 -12.07
CA ARG A 219 -8.47 8.39 -11.48
C ARG A 219 -7.52 8.07 -10.32
N TYR A 220 -7.88 7.14 -9.46
CA TYR A 220 -7.05 6.68 -8.36
C TYR A 220 -5.72 6.11 -8.86
N LEU A 221 -5.75 5.09 -9.72
CA LEU A 221 -4.55 4.41 -10.18
C LEU A 221 -3.65 5.27 -11.07
N ASN A 222 -4.24 6.14 -11.93
CA ASN A 222 -3.46 6.99 -12.84
C ASN A 222 -2.98 8.31 -12.21
N LYS A 223 -3.61 8.81 -11.13
CA LYS A 223 -3.34 10.16 -10.61
C LYS A 223 -2.87 10.20 -9.16
N LYS A 224 -3.16 9.14 -8.38
CA LYS A 224 -2.84 9.11 -6.94
C LYS A 224 -1.75 8.11 -6.61
N ILE A 225 -1.62 7.03 -7.38
CA ILE A 225 -0.53 6.07 -7.21
C ILE A 225 0.61 6.41 -8.15
N SER A 226 1.83 6.36 -7.61
CA SER A 226 3.08 6.42 -8.37
C SER A 226 3.76 5.05 -8.28
N TYR A 227 3.97 4.43 -9.44
CA TYR A 227 4.47 3.05 -9.51
C TYR A 227 5.99 2.94 -9.69
N ASN A 228 6.63 3.93 -10.30
CA ASN A 228 8.08 3.91 -10.49
C ASN A 228 8.80 4.18 -9.17
N LEU A 229 9.84 3.41 -8.89
CA LEU A 229 10.80 3.65 -7.81
C LEU A 229 12.03 4.31 -8.44
N ASP A 230 12.19 5.59 -8.18
CA ASP A 230 13.23 6.47 -8.72
C ASP A 230 14.05 7.11 -7.59
N ASP A 231 15.04 7.95 -7.94
CA ASP A 231 15.94 8.59 -6.98
C ASP A 231 15.26 9.60 -6.04
N GLU A 232 14.01 10.01 -6.31
CA GLU A 232 13.23 10.86 -5.40
C GLU A 232 12.62 10.07 -4.24
N LYS A 233 12.57 8.73 -4.34
CA LYS A 233 11.92 7.79 -3.42
C LYS A 233 12.91 6.87 -2.75
#